data_f0e98baa8a26b00007d9f65d3e57a34d
#
_entry.id   f0e98baa8a26b00007d9f65d3e57a34d
#
_cell.length_a   1.000
_cell.length_b   1.000
_cell.length_c   1.000
_cell.angle_alpha   90.00
_cell.angle_beta   90.00
_cell.angle_gamma   90.00
#
_symmetry.space_group_name_H-M   'P 1'
#
loop_
_entity.id
_entity.type
_entity.pdbx_description
1 polymer ?
#
loop_
_entity_poly.entity_id
_entity_poly.type
_entity_poly.pdbx_seq_one_letter_code
_entity_poly.pdbx_strand_id
1 'polypeptide(L)'
;MASTNSSSGRIFQNPILEAFTKTHIAVPLTLFFGLGIAACYVSVHQLEFSVVATLSLYGAGVLFFTFIEYIAHRKLYHMGTAGSARKVRMQYLMHGVHHDHPRDKKRLALPPLVSIVLASAFMGLFRLVLGPSGIAFGGGFMTGYACYLMIHYAVHTMNPPKNLFGILWKHHNLHHYVGDEGAFGVSSPLWDHIFGTMPVDPKAKRVAKA
;
A
#
# COMPACT_ATOMS: atom_id res chain seq x y z
N MET A 1 5.99 -23.44 -9.37
CA MET A 1 7.36 -23.13 -8.85
C MET A 1 7.44 -21.61 -8.77
N ALA A 2 7.61 -21.02 -7.59
CA ALA A 2 7.75 -19.58 -7.44
C ALA A 2 9.05 -19.16 -8.13
N SER A 3 8.97 -18.19 -9.05
CA SER A 3 10.14 -17.59 -9.67
C SER A 3 11.04 -17.00 -8.57
N THR A 4 12.24 -17.53 -8.43
CA THR A 4 13.29 -17.00 -7.52
C THR A 4 13.97 -15.78 -8.12
N ASN A 5 13.37 -15.15 -9.14
CA ASN A 5 14.00 -14.10 -9.92
C ASN A 5 14.08 -12.81 -9.09
N SER A 6 15.26 -12.60 -8.50
CA SER A 6 15.63 -11.33 -7.83
C SER A 6 16.04 -10.25 -8.84
N SER A 7 15.90 -10.52 -10.16
CA SER A 7 16.26 -9.56 -11.21
C SER A 7 15.19 -8.48 -11.30
N SER A 8 15.62 -7.23 -11.23
CA SER A 8 14.78 -6.05 -11.49
C SER A 8 14.42 -6.00 -12.97
N GLY A 9 13.14 -6.19 -13.31
CA GLY A 9 12.66 -5.98 -14.68
C GLY A 9 12.91 -4.53 -15.12
N ARG A 10 13.40 -4.34 -16.36
CA ARG A 10 13.60 -2.99 -16.91
C ARG A 10 12.27 -2.45 -17.43
N ILE A 11 11.82 -1.30 -16.89
CA ILE A 11 10.56 -0.63 -17.30
C ILE A 11 10.80 0.36 -18.45
N PHE A 12 11.87 1.16 -18.36
CA PHE A 12 12.21 2.18 -19.34
C PHE A 12 13.56 1.91 -19.98
N GLN A 13 13.63 2.13 -21.31
CA GLN A 13 14.92 2.02 -22.02
C GLN A 13 15.87 3.17 -21.65
N ASN A 14 15.32 4.36 -21.36
CA ASN A 14 16.10 5.51 -20.90
C ASN A 14 16.61 5.25 -19.46
N PRO A 15 17.95 5.29 -19.23
CA PRO A 15 18.54 4.96 -17.94
C PRO A 15 18.15 5.95 -16.82
N ILE A 16 17.91 7.21 -17.15
CA ILE A 16 17.47 8.23 -16.18
C ILE A 16 16.05 7.94 -15.73
N LEU A 17 15.13 7.71 -16.66
CA LEU A 17 13.74 7.34 -16.33
C LEU A 17 13.70 6.02 -15.54
N GLU A 18 14.53 5.05 -15.92
CA GLU A 18 14.64 3.78 -15.21
C GLU A 18 15.13 3.96 -13.77
N ALA A 19 16.11 4.84 -13.53
CA ALA A 19 16.59 5.16 -12.18
C ALA A 19 15.49 5.78 -11.31
N PHE A 20 14.66 6.65 -11.87
CA PHE A 20 13.53 7.26 -11.17
C PHE A 20 12.42 6.28 -10.77
N THR A 21 12.38 5.07 -11.33
CA THR A 21 11.41 4.05 -10.93
C THR A 21 11.84 3.27 -9.69
N LYS A 22 13.03 3.51 -9.17
CA LYS A 22 13.63 2.75 -8.07
C LYS A 22 13.80 3.64 -6.86
N THR A 23 13.44 3.12 -5.69
CA THR A 23 13.66 3.81 -4.42
C THR A 23 14.08 2.84 -3.33
N HIS A 24 14.89 3.32 -2.39
CA HIS A 24 15.16 2.56 -1.17
C HIS A 24 14.02 2.78 -0.19
N ILE A 25 13.53 1.69 0.43
CA ILE A 25 12.35 1.73 1.31
C ILE A 25 12.46 2.74 2.47
N ALA A 26 13.66 2.99 2.97
CA ALA A 26 13.87 3.98 4.03
C ALA A 26 13.44 5.39 3.63
N VAL A 27 13.54 5.76 2.34
CA VAL A 27 13.17 7.11 1.88
C VAL A 27 11.69 7.40 2.11
N PRO A 28 10.73 6.63 1.57
CA PRO A 28 9.32 6.88 1.84
C PRO A 28 8.94 6.63 3.29
N LEU A 29 9.53 5.66 4.00
CA LEU A 29 9.22 5.45 5.41
C LEU A 29 9.59 6.67 6.26
N THR A 30 10.81 7.22 6.10
CA THR A 30 11.23 8.44 6.83
C THR A 30 10.32 9.63 6.48
N LEU A 31 10.00 9.80 5.18
CA LEU A 31 9.13 10.88 4.75
C LEU A 31 7.74 10.80 5.39
N PHE A 32 7.07 9.65 5.28
CA PHE A 32 5.67 9.54 5.67
C PHE A 32 5.48 9.43 7.19
N PHE A 33 6.37 8.76 7.92
CA PHE A 33 6.35 8.82 9.38
C PHE A 33 6.69 10.22 9.89
N GLY A 34 7.68 10.91 9.26
CA GLY A 34 8.02 12.29 9.59
C GLY A 34 6.84 13.25 9.38
N LEU A 35 6.11 13.12 8.26
CA LEU A 35 4.89 13.90 8.01
C LEU A 35 3.80 13.61 9.05
N GLY A 36 3.61 12.35 9.44
CA GLY A 36 2.67 11.96 10.49
C GLY A 36 3.00 12.60 11.84
N ILE A 37 4.26 12.56 12.24
CA ILE A 37 4.73 13.19 13.49
C ILE A 37 4.57 14.72 13.44
N ALA A 38 4.98 15.34 12.33
CA ALA A 38 4.84 16.78 12.13
C ALA A 38 3.37 17.22 12.17
N ALA A 39 2.46 16.45 11.56
CA ALA A 39 1.03 16.72 11.60
C ALA A 39 0.45 16.67 13.03
N CYS A 40 0.87 15.70 13.85
CA CYS A 40 0.50 15.65 15.27
C CYS A 40 1.01 16.88 16.03
N TYR A 41 2.28 17.25 15.81
CA TYR A 41 2.87 18.43 16.44
C TYR A 41 2.12 19.70 16.07
N VAL A 42 1.86 19.94 14.79
CA VAL A 42 1.10 21.10 14.29
C VAL A 42 -0.30 21.12 14.88
N SER A 43 -0.99 19.98 14.93
CA SER A 43 -2.36 19.90 15.44
C SER A 43 -2.45 20.26 16.93
N VAL A 44 -1.51 19.81 17.75
CA VAL A 44 -1.51 20.09 19.18
C VAL A 44 -0.99 21.50 19.49
N HIS A 45 0.13 21.93 18.89
CA HIS A 45 0.84 23.12 19.29
C HIS A 45 0.51 24.38 18.48
N GLN A 46 0.04 24.25 17.25
CA GLN A 46 -0.27 25.39 16.38
C GLN A 46 -1.79 25.55 16.17
N LEU A 47 -2.55 24.43 16.15
CA LEU A 47 -3.99 24.45 15.98
C LEU A 47 -4.73 24.26 17.33
N GLU A 48 -4.01 24.12 18.41
CA GLU A 48 -4.51 24.01 19.78
C GLU A 48 -5.53 22.88 20.00
N PHE A 49 -5.44 21.81 19.20
CA PHE A 49 -6.30 20.65 19.40
C PHE A 49 -5.87 19.90 20.66
N SER A 50 -6.85 19.37 21.40
CA SER A 50 -6.53 18.45 22.49
C SER A 50 -5.82 17.21 21.96
N VAL A 51 -4.98 16.60 22.79
CA VAL A 51 -4.27 15.35 22.42
C VAL A 51 -5.27 14.26 22.02
N VAL A 52 -6.41 14.16 22.74
CA VAL A 52 -7.45 13.17 22.44
C VAL A 52 -8.06 13.42 21.06
N ALA A 53 -8.41 14.66 20.72
CA ALA A 53 -8.95 14.99 19.41
C ALA A 53 -7.92 14.70 18.30
N THR A 54 -6.66 15.09 18.52
CA THR A 54 -5.58 14.82 17.57
C THR A 54 -5.39 13.32 17.31
N LEU A 55 -5.30 12.51 18.37
CA LEU A 55 -5.12 11.06 18.25
C LEU A 55 -6.34 10.37 17.63
N SER A 56 -7.55 10.86 17.91
CA SER A 56 -8.77 10.32 17.31
C SER A 56 -8.83 10.58 15.81
N LEU A 57 -8.55 11.82 15.38
CA LEU A 57 -8.46 12.18 13.96
C LEU A 57 -7.34 11.42 13.23
N TYR A 58 -6.19 11.30 13.87
CA TYR A 58 -5.06 10.56 13.35
C TYR A 58 -5.39 9.07 13.18
N GLY A 59 -5.98 8.43 14.20
CA GLY A 59 -6.43 7.04 14.12
C GLY A 59 -7.46 6.82 13.01
N ALA A 60 -8.41 7.76 12.86
CA ALA A 60 -9.38 7.75 11.77
C ALA A 60 -8.68 7.85 10.39
N GLY A 61 -7.63 8.67 10.27
CA GLY A 61 -6.82 8.78 9.06
C GLY A 61 -6.08 7.48 8.72
N VAL A 62 -5.48 6.82 9.72
CA VAL A 62 -4.85 5.49 9.54
C VAL A 62 -5.89 4.47 9.05
N LEU A 63 -7.05 4.39 9.69
CA LEU A 63 -8.10 3.47 9.28
C LEU A 63 -8.61 3.78 7.86
N PHE A 64 -8.81 5.06 7.54
CA PHE A 64 -9.24 5.47 6.21
C PHE A 64 -8.19 5.11 5.14
N PHE A 65 -6.90 5.21 5.47
CA PHE A 65 -5.85 4.74 4.55
C PHE A 65 -6.03 3.25 4.20
N THR A 66 -6.28 2.37 5.18
CA THR A 66 -6.46 0.94 4.89
C THR A 66 -7.64 0.66 3.96
N PHE A 67 -8.68 1.49 4.02
CA PHE A 67 -9.79 1.43 3.07
C PHE A 67 -9.38 1.88 1.67
N ILE A 68 -8.65 3.00 1.56
CA ILE A 68 -8.15 3.50 0.25
C ILE A 68 -7.13 2.52 -0.35
N GLU A 69 -6.27 1.91 0.46
CA GLU A 69 -5.37 0.83 0.06
C GLU A 69 -6.15 -0.32 -0.61
N TYR A 70 -7.18 -0.82 0.07
CA TYR A 70 -8.04 -1.89 -0.44
C TYR A 70 -8.71 -1.52 -1.77
N ILE A 71 -9.32 -0.32 -1.84
CA ILE A 71 -10.00 0.15 -3.07
C ILE A 71 -9.01 0.36 -4.22
N ALA A 72 -7.86 0.98 -3.94
CA ALA A 72 -6.81 1.19 -4.95
C ALA A 72 -6.27 -0.14 -5.46
N HIS A 73 -5.99 -1.08 -4.57
CA HIS A 73 -5.51 -2.41 -4.94
C HIS A 73 -6.54 -3.13 -5.83
N ARG A 74 -7.79 -3.21 -5.36
CA ARG A 74 -8.87 -3.91 -6.07
C ARG A 74 -9.27 -3.25 -7.40
N LYS A 75 -9.39 -1.93 -7.46
CA LYS A 75 -10.02 -1.22 -8.57
C LYS A 75 -9.04 -0.52 -9.51
N LEU A 76 -7.89 -0.09 -8.99
CA LEU A 76 -6.89 0.62 -9.77
C LEU A 76 -5.75 -0.32 -10.21
N TYR A 77 -5.20 -1.13 -9.31
CA TYR A 77 -4.08 -2.00 -9.60
C TYR A 77 -4.51 -3.27 -10.35
N HIS A 78 -5.70 -3.80 -10.06
CA HIS A 78 -6.34 -4.91 -10.77
C HIS A 78 -7.50 -4.45 -11.65
N MET A 79 -7.35 -3.29 -12.32
CA MET A 79 -8.38 -2.79 -13.23
C MET A 79 -8.57 -3.72 -14.43
N GLY A 80 -9.82 -3.86 -14.89
CA GLY A 80 -10.12 -4.57 -16.13
C GLY A 80 -9.44 -3.92 -17.32
N THR A 81 -8.64 -4.69 -18.05
CA THR A 81 -7.82 -4.21 -19.18
C THR A 81 -8.37 -4.58 -20.55
N ALA A 82 -9.48 -5.32 -20.61
CA ALA A 82 -10.07 -5.83 -21.83
C ALA A 82 -10.22 -4.73 -22.93
N GLY A 83 -9.68 -5.02 -24.10
CA GLY A 83 -9.79 -4.15 -25.28
C GLY A 83 -8.95 -2.88 -25.29
N SER A 84 -8.06 -2.66 -24.31
CA SER A 84 -7.28 -1.42 -24.21
C SER A 84 -5.81 -1.63 -23.88
N ALA A 85 -4.95 -1.53 -24.88
CA ALA A 85 -3.49 -1.58 -24.70
C ALA A 85 -2.96 -0.51 -23.72
N ARG A 86 -3.60 0.67 -23.68
CA ARG A 86 -3.25 1.73 -22.73
C ARG A 86 -3.53 1.31 -21.29
N LYS A 87 -4.66 0.68 -21.01
CA LYS A 87 -5.00 0.17 -19.67
C LYS A 87 -4.07 -0.95 -19.25
N VAL A 88 -3.75 -1.89 -20.16
CA VAL A 88 -2.76 -2.95 -19.91
C VAL A 88 -1.42 -2.35 -19.49
N ARG A 89 -0.91 -1.38 -20.27
CA ARG A 89 0.36 -0.72 -19.94
C ARG A 89 0.30 0.03 -18.61
N MET A 90 -0.78 0.74 -18.34
CA MET A 90 -0.94 1.50 -17.10
C MET A 90 -0.98 0.57 -15.89
N GLN A 91 -1.79 -0.48 -15.93
CA GLN A 91 -1.86 -1.49 -14.88
C GLN A 91 -0.50 -2.16 -14.64
N TYR A 92 0.20 -2.53 -15.72
CA TYR A 92 1.52 -3.12 -15.63
C TYR A 92 2.53 -2.18 -14.94
N LEU A 93 2.55 -0.89 -15.29
CA LEU A 93 3.44 0.10 -14.68
C LEU A 93 3.14 0.37 -13.20
N MET A 94 1.85 0.32 -12.82
CA MET A 94 1.44 0.59 -11.44
C MET A 94 1.64 -0.60 -10.52
N HIS A 95 1.41 -1.83 -11.01
CA HIS A 95 1.37 -3.01 -10.16
C HIS A 95 1.85 -4.30 -10.82
N GLY A 96 1.64 -4.48 -12.14
CA GLY A 96 2.01 -5.70 -12.86
C GLY A 96 3.50 -6.02 -12.76
N VAL A 97 4.37 -5.01 -12.87
CA VAL A 97 5.83 -5.20 -12.69
C VAL A 97 6.17 -5.74 -11.29
N HIS A 98 5.39 -5.38 -10.27
CA HIS A 98 5.55 -5.91 -8.92
C HIS A 98 5.12 -7.39 -8.83
N HIS A 99 4.03 -7.79 -9.50
CA HIS A 99 3.64 -9.20 -9.59
C HIS A 99 4.68 -10.06 -10.32
N ASP A 100 5.31 -9.54 -11.38
CA ASP A 100 6.38 -10.25 -12.10
C ASP A 100 7.68 -10.35 -11.29
N HIS A 101 7.97 -9.32 -10.47
CA HIS A 101 9.21 -9.20 -9.68
C HIS A 101 8.93 -8.85 -8.21
N PRO A 102 8.19 -9.69 -7.46
CA PRO A 102 7.71 -9.33 -6.11
C PRO A 102 8.83 -9.16 -5.07
N ARG A 103 10.02 -9.68 -5.34
CA ARG A 103 11.20 -9.56 -4.46
C ARG A 103 12.18 -8.45 -4.87
N ASP A 104 11.84 -7.61 -5.84
CA ASP A 104 12.65 -6.45 -6.19
C ASP A 104 12.53 -5.34 -5.12
N LYS A 105 13.45 -5.35 -4.17
CA LYS A 105 13.48 -4.44 -3.01
C LYS A 105 13.44 -2.96 -3.39
N LYS A 106 13.81 -2.60 -4.62
CA LYS A 106 13.84 -1.21 -5.09
C LYS A 106 12.53 -0.75 -5.72
N ARG A 107 11.55 -1.66 -5.90
CA ARG A 107 10.28 -1.38 -6.57
C ARG A 107 9.05 -1.71 -5.70
N LEU A 108 9.25 -1.87 -4.39
CA LEU A 108 8.18 -2.12 -3.42
C LEU A 108 7.52 -0.84 -2.89
N ALA A 109 7.96 0.31 -3.37
CA ALA A 109 7.40 1.61 -3.02
C ALA A 109 7.34 2.51 -4.25
N LEU A 110 6.41 3.47 -4.25
CA LEU A 110 6.34 4.49 -5.29
C LEU A 110 7.63 5.35 -5.33
N PRO A 111 8.02 5.81 -6.51
CA PRO A 111 9.13 6.75 -6.65
C PRO A 111 8.93 8.00 -5.76
N PRO A 112 10.00 8.55 -5.16
CA PRO A 112 9.88 9.63 -4.18
C PRO A 112 9.12 10.86 -4.72
N LEU A 113 9.37 11.25 -5.96
CA LEU A 113 8.67 12.40 -6.56
C LEU A 113 7.16 12.16 -6.66
N VAL A 114 6.75 10.95 -7.11
CA VAL A 114 5.33 10.57 -7.20
C VAL A 114 4.71 10.54 -5.81
N SER A 115 5.43 9.99 -4.83
CA SER A 115 4.99 9.95 -3.43
C SER A 115 4.76 11.34 -2.85
N ILE A 116 5.66 12.30 -3.10
CA ILE A 116 5.52 13.69 -2.62
C ILE A 116 4.32 14.37 -3.26
N VAL A 117 4.14 14.23 -4.58
CA VAL A 117 3.00 14.83 -5.30
C VAL A 117 1.67 14.28 -4.77
N LEU A 118 1.56 12.96 -4.61
CA LEU A 118 0.35 12.34 -4.07
C LEU A 118 0.10 12.73 -2.61
N ALA A 119 1.14 12.74 -1.77
CA ALA A 119 1.04 13.18 -0.38
C ALA A 119 0.53 14.62 -0.29
N SER A 120 1.10 15.53 -1.09
CA SER A 120 0.67 16.93 -1.12
C SER A 120 -0.79 17.06 -1.58
N ALA A 121 -1.20 16.31 -2.61
CA ALA A 121 -2.57 16.31 -3.11
C ALA A 121 -3.57 15.82 -2.05
N PHE A 122 -3.27 14.71 -1.36
CA PHE A 122 -4.12 14.20 -0.30
C PHE A 122 -4.18 15.13 0.92
N MET A 123 -3.04 15.67 1.36
CA MET A 123 -3.01 16.63 2.46
C MET A 123 -3.82 17.89 2.12
N GLY A 124 -3.66 18.42 0.90
CA GLY A 124 -4.45 19.56 0.40
C GLY A 124 -5.95 19.24 0.37
N LEU A 125 -6.33 18.06 -0.13
CA LEU A 125 -7.73 17.60 -0.16
C LEU A 125 -8.32 17.49 1.25
N PHE A 126 -7.61 16.84 2.19
CA PHE A 126 -8.09 16.71 3.56
C PHE A 126 -8.18 18.07 4.25
N ARG A 127 -7.21 18.97 4.01
CA ARG A 127 -7.27 20.34 4.53
C ARG A 127 -8.45 21.12 3.95
N LEU A 128 -8.76 20.94 2.68
CA LEU A 128 -9.90 21.58 2.02
C LEU A 128 -11.23 21.06 2.56
N VAL A 129 -11.40 19.74 2.72
CA VAL A 129 -12.67 19.12 3.08
C VAL A 129 -12.93 19.18 4.59
N LEU A 130 -11.91 18.93 5.42
CA LEU A 130 -12.01 18.82 6.88
C LEU A 130 -11.52 20.07 7.62
N GLY A 131 -11.13 21.12 6.90
CA GLY A 131 -10.55 22.30 7.51
C GLY A 131 -9.28 21.98 8.32
N PRO A 132 -9.07 22.64 9.49
CA PRO A 132 -7.91 22.38 10.35
C PRO A 132 -7.75 20.92 10.77
N SER A 133 -8.85 20.20 11.00
CA SER A 133 -8.85 18.77 11.39
C SER A 133 -8.19 17.86 10.32
N GLY A 134 -8.18 18.30 9.06
CA GLY A 134 -7.51 17.59 7.95
C GLY A 134 -6.01 17.44 8.14
N ILE A 135 -5.36 18.22 9.00
CA ILE A 135 -3.92 18.09 9.28
C ILE A 135 -3.67 16.81 10.09
N ALA A 136 -4.36 16.61 11.23
CA ALA A 136 -4.21 15.42 12.04
C ALA A 136 -4.67 14.15 11.27
N PHE A 137 -5.82 14.25 10.61
CA PHE A 137 -6.36 13.15 9.79
C PHE A 137 -5.40 12.75 8.68
N GLY A 138 -4.89 13.72 7.91
CA GLY A 138 -3.92 13.50 6.84
C GLY A 138 -2.60 12.93 7.35
N GLY A 139 -2.12 13.37 8.52
CA GLY A 139 -0.96 12.80 9.20
C GLY A 139 -1.15 11.30 9.49
N GLY A 140 -2.32 10.92 10.01
CA GLY A 140 -2.69 9.52 10.19
C GLY A 140 -2.74 8.74 8.87
N PHE A 141 -3.33 9.31 7.83
CA PHE A 141 -3.39 8.71 6.49
C PHE A 141 -1.98 8.45 5.94
N MET A 142 -1.06 9.41 6.06
CA MET A 142 0.34 9.24 5.63
C MET A 142 1.06 8.16 6.44
N THR A 143 0.81 8.08 7.74
CA THR A 143 1.35 7.01 8.59
C THR A 143 0.77 5.64 8.20
N GLY A 144 -0.51 5.57 7.88
CA GLY A 144 -1.13 4.36 7.32
C GLY A 144 -0.39 3.86 6.08
N TYR A 145 -0.05 4.77 5.16
CA TYR A 145 0.75 4.44 3.98
C TYR A 145 2.17 3.95 4.34
N ALA A 146 2.84 4.57 5.30
CA ALA A 146 4.13 4.10 5.79
C ALA A 146 4.05 2.68 6.38
N CYS A 147 3.02 2.40 7.19
CA CYS A 147 2.77 1.07 7.74
C CYS A 147 2.52 0.03 6.63
N TYR A 148 1.70 0.37 5.64
CA TYR A 148 1.50 -0.46 4.45
C TYR A 148 2.83 -0.79 3.75
N LEU A 149 3.65 0.22 3.45
CA LEU A 149 4.94 0.02 2.80
C LEU A 149 5.87 -0.89 3.62
N MET A 150 5.89 -0.72 4.94
CA MET A 150 6.70 -1.53 5.85
C MET A 150 6.23 -2.99 5.85
N ILE A 151 4.91 -3.24 5.94
CA ILE A 151 4.33 -4.58 5.92
C ILE A 151 4.56 -5.22 4.55
N HIS A 152 4.26 -4.52 3.46
CA HIS A 152 4.43 -5.01 2.10
C HIS A 152 5.88 -5.38 1.80
N TYR A 153 6.82 -4.52 2.20
CA TYR A 153 8.25 -4.82 2.10
C TYR A 153 8.63 -6.07 2.91
N ALA A 154 8.15 -6.17 4.15
CA ALA A 154 8.44 -7.31 5.01
C ALA A 154 7.88 -8.63 4.43
N VAL A 155 6.65 -8.63 3.94
CA VAL A 155 6.01 -9.82 3.33
C VAL A 155 6.83 -10.36 2.16
N HIS A 156 7.42 -9.49 1.33
CA HIS A 156 8.19 -9.91 0.16
C HIS A 156 9.66 -10.23 0.44
N THR A 157 10.22 -9.73 1.54
CA THR A 157 11.67 -9.83 1.80
C THR A 157 12.06 -10.61 3.04
N MET A 158 11.10 -10.90 3.92
CA MET A 158 11.32 -11.58 5.20
C MET A 158 10.50 -12.85 5.30
N ASN A 159 10.92 -13.78 6.15
CA ASN A 159 10.12 -14.96 6.47
C ASN A 159 8.89 -14.58 7.32
N PRO A 160 7.76 -15.31 7.18
CA PRO A 160 6.58 -15.05 7.98
C PRO A 160 6.88 -15.23 9.47
N PRO A 161 6.44 -14.30 10.33
CA PRO A 161 6.60 -14.44 11.77
C PRO A 161 5.69 -15.55 12.31
N LYS A 162 6.08 -16.17 13.44
CA LYS A 162 5.31 -17.26 14.10
C LYS A 162 4.20 -16.72 15.04
N ASN A 163 3.71 -15.51 14.82
CA ASN A 163 2.64 -14.88 15.60
C ASN A 163 1.45 -14.50 14.70
N LEU A 164 0.47 -13.79 15.25
CA LEU A 164 -0.74 -13.35 14.53
C LEU A 164 -0.44 -12.57 13.24
N PHE A 165 0.65 -11.83 13.17
CA PHE A 165 1.02 -11.11 11.95
C PHE A 165 1.34 -12.02 10.77
N GLY A 166 1.66 -13.30 11.00
CA GLY A 166 1.85 -14.29 9.93
C GLY A 166 0.65 -14.42 8.98
N ILE A 167 -0.55 -14.01 9.41
CA ILE A 167 -1.74 -13.97 8.56
C ILE A 167 -1.56 -13.03 7.37
N LEU A 168 -0.85 -11.90 7.52
CA LEU A 168 -0.61 -10.93 6.45
C LEU A 168 0.25 -11.55 5.34
N TRP A 169 1.29 -12.33 5.72
CA TRP A 169 2.10 -13.10 4.75
C TRP A 169 1.26 -14.12 4.00
N LYS A 170 0.45 -14.89 4.71
CA LYS A 170 -0.43 -15.88 4.08
C LYS A 170 -1.40 -15.20 3.11
N HIS A 171 -2.05 -14.13 3.55
CA HIS A 171 -3.06 -13.39 2.79
C HIS A 171 -2.45 -12.84 1.49
N HIS A 172 -1.37 -12.08 1.58
CA HIS A 172 -0.73 -11.47 0.43
C HIS A 172 -0.04 -12.49 -0.51
N ASN A 173 0.53 -13.57 0.03
CA ASN A 173 1.07 -14.65 -0.80
C ASN A 173 -0.03 -15.40 -1.56
N LEU A 174 -1.22 -15.57 -1.00
CA LEU A 174 -2.35 -16.14 -1.75
C LEU A 174 -2.75 -15.25 -2.92
N HIS A 175 -2.72 -13.93 -2.75
CA HIS A 175 -2.94 -12.97 -3.81
C HIS A 175 -1.89 -13.10 -4.93
N HIS A 176 -0.60 -13.13 -4.61
CA HIS A 176 0.47 -13.19 -5.60
C HIS A 176 0.60 -14.53 -6.34
N TYR A 177 0.33 -15.65 -5.66
CA TYR A 177 0.71 -16.98 -6.18
C TYR A 177 -0.44 -17.94 -6.42
N VAL A 178 -1.66 -17.60 -6.01
CA VAL A 178 -2.83 -18.47 -6.16
C VAL A 178 -3.93 -17.85 -7.00
N GLY A 179 -4.15 -16.53 -6.86
CA GLY A 179 -5.14 -15.82 -7.66
C GLY A 179 -5.28 -14.38 -7.18
N ASP A 180 -5.28 -13.46 -8.11
CA ASP A 180 -5.30 -12.02 -7.92
C ASP A 180 -6.72 -11.43 -7.87
N GLU A 181 -7.75 -12.28 -7.80
CA GLU A 181 -9.16 -11.87 -7.72
C GLU A 181 -9.64 -11.59 -6.29
N GLY A 182 -8.76 -11.70 -5.29
CA GLY A 182 -9.05 -11.49 -3.87
C GLY A 182 -7.80 -11.15 -3.08
N ALA A 183 -7.96 -11.00 -1.75
CA ALA A 183 -6.88 -10.64 -0.83
C ALA A 183 -6.21 -9.29 -1.17
N PHE A 184 -7.02 -8.27 -1.35
CA PHE A 184 -6.56 -6.93 -1.75
C PHE A 184 -5.99 -6.11 -0.59
N GLY A 185 -6.39 -6.40 0.66
CA GLY A 185 -5.85 -5.73 1.85
C GLY A 185 -4.48 -6.27 2.24
N VAL A 186 -3.42 -5.48 2.10
CA VAL A 186 -2.04 -5.86 2.48
C VAL A 186 -1.79 -5.59 3.95
N SER A 187 -2.16 -4.40 4.44
CA SER A 187 -1.98 -4.03 5.85
C SER A 187 -3.01 -4.69 6.78
N SER A 188 -4.16 -5.11 6.25
CA SER A 188 -5.19 -5.78 7.02
C SER A 188 -6.18 -6.51 6.11
N PRO A 189 -6.62 -7.73 6.45
CA PRO A 189 -7.68 -8.44 5.71
C PRO A 189 -9.10 -7.90 6.03
N LEU A 190 -9.23 -6.86 6.82
CA LEU A 190 -10.52 -6.32 7.29
C LEU A 190 -11.50 -6.06 6.15
N TRP A 191 -11.05 -5.34 5.13
CA TRP A 191 -11.91 -4.95 4.01
C TRP A 191 -12.24 -6.13 3.09
N ASP A 192 -11.32 -7.10 2.98
CA ASP A 192 -11.62 -8.35 2.27
C ASP A 192 -12.72 -9.15 2.96
N HIS A 193 -12.76 -9.16 4.29
CA HIS A 193 -13.87 -9.76 5.06
C HIS A 193 -15.19 -8.99 4.82
N ILE A 194 -15.17 -7.66 4.91
CA ILE A 194 -16.37 -6.83 4.75
C ILE A 194 -16.95 -6.93 3.34
N PHE A 195 -16.09 -6.95 2.31
CA PHE A 195 -16.53 -6.98 0.91
C PHE A 195 -16.52 -8.36 0.26
N GLY A 196 -16.30 -9.43 1.04
CA GLY A 196 -16.37 -10.81 0.56
C GLY A 196 -15.28 -11.19 -0.45
N THR A 197 -14.11 -10.55 -0.39
CA THR A 197 -12.97 -10.80 -1.29
C THR A 197 -11.84 -11.59 -0.62
N MET A 198 -12.16 -12.37 0.43
CA MET A 198 -11.19 -13.26 1.05
C MET A 198 -10.69 -14.31 0.06
N PRO A 199 -9.37 -14.59 0.04
CA PRO A 199 -8.82 -15.59 -0.86
C PRO A 199 -9.31 -16.97 -0.49
N VAL A 200 -9.62 -17.78 -1.50
CA VAL A 200 -9.97 -19.18 -1.28
C VAL A 200 -8.70 -20.01 -1.12
N ASP A 201 -8.49 -20.60 0.06
CA ASP A 201 -7.34 -21.47 0.31
C ASP A 201 -7.43 -22.73 -0.61
N PRO A 202 -6.44 -23.00 -1.48
CA PRO A 202 -6.46 -24.17 -2.37
C PRO A 202 -6.56 -25.50 -1.63
N LYS A 203 -6.08 -25.55 -0.38
CA LYS A 203 -6.19 -26.75 0.45
C LYS A 203 -7.64 -26.98 0.87
N ALA A 204 -8.38 -25.92 1.20
CA ALA A 204 -9.81 -26.00 1.51
C ALA A 204 -10.64 -26.47 0.30
N LYS A 205 -10.29 -26.00 -0.92
CA LYS A 205 -10.95 -26.50 -2.16
C LYS A 205 -10.73 -27.99 -2.43
N ARG A 206 -9.60 -28.56 -2.02
CA ARG A 206 -9.33 -30.01 -2.19
C ARG A 206 -10.14 -30.85 -1.22
N VAL A 207 -10.31 -30.40 0.02
CA VAL A 207 -11.09 -31.11 1.04
C VAL A 207 -12.59 -31.07 0.71
N ALA A 208 -13.10 -30.00 0.15
CA ALA A 208 -14.52 -29.87 -0.24
C ALA A 208 -14.89 -30.69 -1.50
N LYS A 209 -13.91 -31.23 -2.22
CA LYS A 209 -14.12 -32.07 -3.42
C LYS A 209 -13.83 -33.58 -3.19
N ALA A 210 -13.38 -33.94 -2.00
CA ALA A 210 -13.13 -35.33 -1.59
C ALA A 210 -14.26 -35.87 -0.72
#